data_0a624dadc2be00b8806ccca6a19ea6c4
#
_entry.id   0a624dadc2be00b8806ccca6a19ea6c4
#
_cell.length_a   1.000
_cell.length_b   1.000
_cell.length_c   1.000
_cell.angle_alpha   90.00
_cell.angle_beta   90.00
_cell.angle_gamma   90.00
#
_symmetry.space_group_name_H-M   'P 1'
#
loop_
_entity.id
_entity.type
_entity.pdbx_description
1 polymer ?
#
loop_
_entity_poly.entity_id
_entity_poly.type
_entity_poly.pdbx_seq_one_letter_code
_entity_poly.pdbx_strand_id
1 'polypeptide(L)'
;MYNKVELCGMDTAQLPILTEAQKRELLTKAHAGDAAARQEMIEGNLRLVLSVVQRFTQRGENLDDLFQVGCIGLIKAIDNFDPAQNVRFSTYGVPMIIGEIRRFLRDNNTLRVSRSLRDTAYKAMQARETLEKQLGREPTVDEIARQTGLARPEVTAALESVVEPLSLEEPLYTDGGDALYVMDQISDQKNKEDHWLENLSLREAMNRLNQREKHIIEMRFYEGRTQMEVADEIGISQAQVSRLEKNALKTMKNYLRS
;
A
#
# COMPACT_ATOMS: atom_id res chain seq x y z
N MET A 1 6.47 37.78 -3.31
CA MET A 1 6.19 37.52 -4.72
C MET A 1 5.43 36.20 -4.79
N TYR A 2 4.13 36.25 -5.10
CA TYR A 2 3.38 35.02 -5.33
C TYR A 2 3.83 34.46 -6.68
N ASN A 3 4.50 33.34 -6.69
CA ASN A 3 4.81 32.64 -7.93
C ASN A 3 3.47 32.32 -8.62
N LYS A 4 3.36 32.75 -9.87
CA LYS A 4 2.28 32.38 -10.77
C LYS A 4 2.30 30.86 -10.92
N VAL A 5 1.42 30.17 -10.25
CA VAL A 5 1.29 28.72 -10.32
C VAL A 5 -0.04 28.46 -11.00
N GLU A 6 0.00 27.81 -12.14
CA GLU A 6 -1.17 27.27 -12.79
C GLU A 6 -1.53 25.97 -12.07
N LEU A 7 -2.67 25.93 -11.41
CA LEU A 7 -3.20 24.80 -10.67
C LEU A 7 -4.53 24.38 -11.29
N CYS A 8 -4.67 23.14 -11.66
CA CYS A 8 -5.87 22.61 -12.31
C CYS A 8 -6.32 23.44 -13.53
N GLY A 9 -5.38 24.01 -14.29
CA GLY A 9 -5.68 24.88 -15.44
C GLY A 9 -6.20 26.29 -15.08
N MET A 10 -6.14 26.69 -13.81
CA MET A 10 -6.57 28.01 -13.32
C MET A 10 -5.37 28.90 -13.02
N ASP A 11 -5.42 30.16 -13.49
CA ASP A 11 -4.46 31.19 -13.09
C ASP A 11 -4.76 31.68 -11.66
N THR A 12 -3.94 31.25 -10.72
CA THR A 12 -4.12 31.59 -9.28
C THR A 12 -4.01 33.09 -8.99
N ALA A 13 -3.45 33.90 -9.92
CA ALA A 13 -3.32 35.32 -9.75
C ALA A 13 -4.65 36.08 -9.96
N GLN A 14 -5.57 35.51 -10.76
CA GLN A 14 -6.84 36.15 -11.13
C GLN A 14 -8.03 35.77 -10.23
N LEU A 15 -7.79 34.97 -9.18
CA LEU A 15 -8.86 34.52 -8.29
C LEU A 15 -9.52 35.70 -7.57
N PRO A 16 -10.87 35.77 -7.55
CA PRO A 16 -11.60 36.85 -6.90
C PRO A 16 -11.38 36.87 -5.38
N ILE A 17 -11.56 38.04 -4.79
CA ILE A 17 -11.47 38.22 -3.36
C ILE A 17 -12.78 38.82 -2.87
N LEU A 18 -13.45 38.16 -1.95
CA LEU A 18 -14.69 38.60 -1.33
C LEU A 18 -14.44 39.34 -0.02
N THR A 19 -15.16 40.43 0.18
CA THR A 19 -15.21 41.09 1.49
C THR A 19 -16.05 40.28 2.49
N GLU A 20 -15.87 40.51 3.79
CA GLU A 20 -16.65 39.79 4.82
C GLU A 20 -18.16 40.04 4.72
N ALA A 21 -18.58 41.25 4.29
CA ALA A 21 -19.99 41.55 4.05
C ALA A 21 -20.55 40.73 2.89
N GLN A 22 -19.84 40.64 1.76
CA GLN A 22 -20.23 39.85 0.62
C GLN A 22 -20.31 38.36 0.97
N LYS A 23 -19.34 37.83 1.72
CA LYS A 23 -19.36 36.45 2.19
C LYS A 23 -20.62 36.13 3.01
N ARG A 24 -21.00 37.02 3.95
CA ARG A 24 -22.23 36.81 4.74
C ARG A 24 -23.49 36.81 3.87
N GLU A 25 -23.59 37.76 2.93
CA GLU A 25 -24.70 37.82 2.00
C GLU A 25 -24.80 36.59 1.13
N LEU A 26 -23.70 36.16 0.49
CA LEU A 26 -23.62 34.99 -0.34
C LEU A 26 -23.94 33.71 0.43
N LEU A 27 -23.44 33.55 1.66
CA LEU A 27 -23.76 32.42 2.51
C LEU A 27 -25.26 32.35 2.84
N THR A 28 -25.88 33.47 3.13
CA THR A 28 -27.33 33.53 3.41
C THR A 28 -28.13 33.10 2.17
N LYS A 29 -27.76 33.59 0.97
CA LYS A 29 -28.40 33.23 -0.29
C LYS A 29 -28.17 31.76 -0.64
N ALA A 30 -26.93 31.27 -0.48
CA ALA A 30 -26.58 29.88 -0.73
C ALA A 30 -27.40 28.90 0.13
N HIS A 31 -27.58 29.23 1.42
CA HIS A 31 -28.40 28.43 2.34
C HIS A 31 -29.90 28.54 2.02
N ALA A 32 -30.36 29.60 1.35
CA ALA A 32 -31.70 29.71 0.81
C ALA A 32 -31.90 28.92 -0.50
N GLY A 33 -30.85 28.24 -1.02
CA GLY A 33 -30.91 27.40 -2.20
C GLY A 33 -30.42 28.08 -3.49
N ASP A 34 -29.79 29.27 -3.41
CA ASP A 34 -29.24 29.96 -4.57
C ASP A 34 -27.90 29.30 -4.99
N ALA A 35 -27.93 28.54 -6.08
CA ALA A 35 -26.76 27.86 -6.62
C ALA A 35 -25.70 28.83 -7.17
N ALA A 36 -26.11 30.00 -7.70
CA ALA A 36 -25.17 31.00 -8.22
C ALA A 36 -24.38 31.67 -7.07
N ALA A 37 -25.07 32.02 -5.98
CA ALA A 37 -24.42 32.55 -4.77
C ALA A 37 -23.49 31.54 -4.13
N ARG A 38 -23.84 30.24 -4.13
CA ARG A 38 -22.98 29.16 -3.66
C ARG A 38 -21.71 29.04 -4.50
N GLN A 39 -21.82 29.08 -5.83
CA GLN A 39 -20.69 29.03 -6.76
C GLN A 39 -19.76 30.23 -6.57
N GLU A 40 -20.29 31.45 -6.49
CA GLU A 40 -19.53 32.67 -6.25
C GLU A 40 -18.79 32.63 -4.91
N MET A 41 -19.42 32.07 -3.86
CA MET A 41 -18.80 31.87 -2.56
C MET A 41 -17.64 30.89 -2.61
N ILE A 42 -17.73 29.81 -3.40
CA ILE A 42 -16.63 28.85 -3.62
C ILE A 42 -15.47 29.55 -4.32
N GLU A 43 -15.72 30.18 -5.47
CA GLU A 43 -14.68 30.85 -6.27
C GLU A 43 -13.95 31.93 -5.51
N GLY A 44 -14.68 32.76 -4.75
CA GLY A 44 -14.11 33.83 -3.94
C GLY A 44 -13.30 33.39 -2.74
N ASN A 45 -13.29 32.08 -2.41
CA ASN A 45 -12.50 31.52 -1.31
C ASN A 45 -11.43 30.51 -1.76
N LEU A 46 -11.21 30.31 -3.07
CA LEU A 46 -10.15 29.42 -3.57
C LEU A 46 -8.75 29.85 -3.13
N ARG A 47 -8.49 31.15 -2.97
CA ARG A 47 -7.23 31.64 -2.39
C ARG A 47 -6.99 31.18 -0.95
N LEU A 48 -8.07 31.00 -0.18
CA LEU A 48 -7.98 30.44 1.18
C LEU A 48 -7.50 28.99 1.12
N VAL A 49 -8.05 28.19 0.18
CA VAL A 49 -7.61 26.81 -0.04
C VAL A 49 -6.12 26.78 -0.40
N LEU A 50 -5.67 27.61 -1.36
CA LEU A 50 -4.26 27.71 -1.74
C LEU A 50 -3.34 27.98 -0.56
N SER A 51 -3.72 28.94 0.31
CA SER A 51 -2.92 29.28 1.49
C SER A 51 -2.79 28.13 2.48
N VAL A 52 -3.80 27.27 2.57
CA VAL A 52 -3.77 26.06 3.41
C VAL A 52 -2.93 24.96 2.75
N VAL A 53 -3.12 24.70 1.45
CA VAL A 53 -2.41 23.67 0.70
C VAL A 53 -0.90 23.89 0.72
N GLN A 54 -0.43 25.14 0.66
CA GLN A 54 1.00 25.48 0.76
C GLN A 54 1.69 24.92 2.01
N ARG A 55 0.96 24.64 3.08
CA ARG A 55 1.51 24.03 4.31
C ARG A 55 1.76 22.53 4.17
N PHE A 56 1.27 21.91 3.09
CA PHE A 56 1.34 20.48 2.85
C PHE A 56 2.21 20.11 1.64
N THR A 57 2.83 21.07 0.97
CA THR A 57 3.65 20.86 -0.25
C THR A 57 4.85 19.92 -0.04
N GLN A 58 5.36 19.82 1.21
CA GLN A 58 6.52 18.97 1.52
C GLN A 58 6.14 17.50 1.81
N ARG A 59 4.91 17.09 1.52
CA ARG A 59 4.41 15.74 1.83
C ARG A 59 4.52 14.75 0.67
N GLY A 60 5.13 15.14 -0.48
CA GLY A 60 5.33 14.28 -1.64
C GLY A 60 4.10 14.09 -2.53
N GLU A 61 2.94 14.60 -2.13
CA GLU A 61 1.70 14.49 -2.89
C GLU A 61 1.60 15.57 -3.98
N ASN A 62 0.84 15.25 -5.04
CA ASN A 62 0.57 16.20 -6.11
C ASN A 62 -0.21 17.41 -5.56
N LEU A 63 0.28 18.62 -5.91
CA LEU A 63 -0.32 19.87 -5.45
C LEU A 63 -1.76 20.05 -5.96
N ASP A 64 -2.04 19.57 -7.19
CA ASP A 64 -3.38 19.62 -7.79
C ASP A 64 -4.37 18.75 -7.00
N ASP A 65 -3.96 17.56 -6.57
CA ASP A 65 -4.79 16.66 -5.77
C ASP A 65 -5.08 17.26 -4.39
N LEU A 66 -4.06 17.81 -3.73
CA LEU A 66 -4.23 18.50 -2.45
C LEU A 66 -5.17 19.71 -2.57
N PHE A 67 -5.09 20.45 -3.69
CA PHE A 67 -5.97 21.57 -3.95
C PHE A 67 -7.41 21.12 -4.17
N GLN A 68 -7.65 20.10 -4.98
CA GLN A 68 -8.99 19.55 -5.22
C GLN A 68 -9.63 19.05 -3.91
N VAL A 69 -8.87 18.30 -3.09
CA VAL A 69 -9.32 17.84 -1.77
C VAL A 69 -9.60 19.03 -0.83
N GLY A 70 -8.75 20.04 -0.89
CA GLY A 70 -8.96 21.29 -0.15
C GLY A 70 -10.25 21.99 -0.57
N CYS A 71 -10.58 22.00 -1.87
CA CYS A 71 -11.85 22.53 -2.38
C CYS A 71 -13.06 21.73 -1.88
N ILE A 72 -12.96 20.41 -1.76
CA ILE A 72 -14.00 19.59 -1.11
C ILE A 72 -14.23 20.03 0.33
N GLY A 73 -13.15 20.28 1.08
CA GLY A 73 -13.21 20.81 2.43
C GLY A 73 -13.87 22.19 2.50
N LEU A 74 -13.56 23.08 1.54
CA LEU A 74 -14.18 24.39 1.40
C LEU A 74 -15.69 24.27 1.14
N ILE A 75 -16.11 23.42 0.20
CA ILE A 75 -17.51 23.19 -0.14
C ILE A 75 -18.27 22.72 1.10
N LYS A 76 -17.75 21.71 1.81
CA LYS A 76 -18.36 21.25 3.07
C LYS A 76 -18.45 22.35 4.11
N ALA A 77 -17.46 23.23 4.16
CA ALA A 77 -17.48 24.37 5.08
C ALA A 77 -18.57 25.39 4.71
N ILE A 78 -18.78 25.69 3.42
CA ILE A 78 -19.83 26.58 2.94
C ILE A 78 -21.21 26.00 3.26
N ASP A 79 -21.41 24.72 2.98
CA ASP A 79 -22.70 24.04 3.15
C ASP A 79 -23.11 23.91 4.64
N ASN A 80 -22.14 23.82 5.55
CA ASN A 80 -22.39 23.60 6.98
C ASN A 80 -22.15 24.82 7.89
N PHE A 81 -21.67 25.94 7.35
CA PHE A 81 -21.42 27.14 8.16
C PHE A 81 -22.72 27.85 8.53
N ASP A 82 -22.92 28.12 9.80
CA ASP A 82 -24.06 28.91 10.27
C ASP A 82 -23.73 30.41 10.26
N PRO A 83 -24.34 31.25 9.37
CA PRO A 83 -24.09 32.68 9.29
C PRO A 83 -24.52 33.46 10.56
N ALA A 84 -25.39 32.88 11.41
CA ALA A 84 -25.83 33.49 12.66
C ALA A 84 -24.73 33.50 13.73
N GLN A 85 -23.71 32.65 13.59
CA GLN A 85 -22.57 32.64 14.48
C GLN A 85 -21.68 33.89 14.24
N ASN A 86 -21.33 34.56 15.30
CA ASN A 86 -20.53 35.78 15.21
C ASN A 86 -19.02 35.53 15.05
N VAL A 87 -18.68 34.59 14.12
CA VAL A 87 -17.30 34.21 13.75
C VAL A 87 -17.07 34.44 12.27
N ARG A 88 -15.82 34.65 11.88
CA ARG A 88 -15.46 34.79 10.47
C ARG A 88 -15.53 33.39 9.78
N PHE A 89 -15.99 33.36 8.55
CA PHE A 89 -16.04 32.13 7.74
C PHE A 89 -14.67 31.41 7.71
N SER A 90 -13.56 32.16 7.56
CA SER A 90 -12.23 31.59 7.52
C SER A 90 -11.86 30.81 8.80
N THR A 91 -12.37 31.24 9.96
CA THR A 91 -12.13 30.55 11.23
C THR A 91 -12.74 29.15 11.25
N TYR A 92 -13.88 28.97 10.59
CA TYR A 92 -14.53 27.67 10.43
C TYR A 92 -14.00 26.91 9.22
N GLY A 93 -13.78 27.56 8.08
CA GLY A 93 -13.37 26.94 6.83
C GLY A 93 -11.96 26.34 6.87
N VAL A 94 -10.98 27.03 7.48
CA VAL A 94 -9.60 26.54 7.53
C VAL A 94 -9.47 25.18 8.23
N PRO A 95 -10.03 24.95 9.43
CA PRO A 95 -10.04 23.61 10.04
C PRO A 95 -10.69 22.53 9.18
N MET A 96 -11.80 22.83 8.47
CA MET A 96 -12.48 21.90 7.59
C MET A 96 -11.61 21.51 6.39
N ILE A 97 -10.97 22.49 5.75
CA ILE A 97 -10.02 22.25 4.64
C ILE A 97 -8.85 21.40 5.13
N ILE A 98 -8.24 21.75 6.25
CA ILE A 98 -7.13 20.97 6.85
C ILE A 98 -7.59 19.55 7.18
N GLY A 99 -8.80 19.40 7.70
CA GLY A 99 -9.38 18.10 8.06
C GLY A 99 -9.48 17.15 6.86
N GLU A 100 -10.00 17.65 5.72
CA GLU A 100 -10.10 16.86 4.48
C GLU A 100 -8.73 16.54 3.90
N ILE A 101 -7.79 17.50 3.85
CA ILE A 101 -6.43 17.25 3.39
C ILE A 101 -5.73 16.18 4.26
N ARG A 102 -5.81 16.29 5.58
CA ARG A 102 -5.24 15.31 6.50
C ARG A 102 -5.88 13.93 6.34
N ARG A 103 -7.19 13.89 6.07
CA ARG A 103 -7.90 12.64 5.79
C ARG A 103 -7.39 12.01 4.50
N PHE A 104 -7.30 12.80 3.42
CA PHE A 104 -6.74 12.34 2.14
C PHE A 104 -5.32 11.79 2.31
N LEU A 105 -4.39 12.56 2.90
CA LEU A 105 -3.01 12.13 3.15
C LEU A 105 -2.92 10.84 3.97
N ARG A 106 -3.88 10.61 4.86
CA ARG A 106 -3.94 9.37 5.63
C ARG A 106 -4.46 8.19 4.82
N ASP A 107 -5.44 8.42 3.96
CA ASP A 107 -6.17 7.37 3.26
C ASP A 107 -5.54 7.05 1.88
N ASN A 108 -4.72 7.97 1.33
CA ASN A 108 -4.04 7.86 0.01
C ASN A 108 -2.70 7.11 0.06
N ASN A 109 -2.40 6.34 1.09
CA ASN A 109 -1.18 5.55 1.12
C ASN A 109 -1.31 4.30 0.26
N THR A 110 -0.23 3.91 -0.41
CA THR A 110 -0.11 2.71 -1.25
C THR A 110 -0.48 1.44 -0.48
N LEU A 111 -0.11 1.37 0.79
CA LEU A 111 -0.46 0.27 1.70
C LEU A 111 -1.46 0.75 2.75
N ARG A 112 -2.52 -0.05 2.95
CA ARG A 112 -3.52 0.22 3.98
C ARG A 112 -3.01 -0.18 5.37
N VAL A 113 -2.61 0.81 6.15
CA VAL A 113 -2.19 0.63 7.55
C VAL A 113 -3.33 1.01 8.50
N SER A 114 -3.59 0.20 9.55
CA SER A 114 -4.60 0.50 10.57
C SER A 114 -4.28 1.81 11.32
N ARG A 115 -5.32 2.48 11.81
CA ARG A 115 -5.13 3.76 12.55
C ARG A 115 -4.25 3.58 13.79
N SER A 116 -4.52 2.55 14.58
CA SER A 116 -3.76 2.25 15.80
C SER A 116 -2.27 2.03 15.50
N LEU A 117 -1.96 1.26 14.45
CA LEU A 117 -0.58 0.97 14.07
C LEU A 117 0.13 2.24 13.58
N ARG A 118 -0.57 3.10 12.83
CA ARG A 118 -0.03 4.39 12.38
C ARG A 118 0.22 5.35 13.54
N ASP A 119 -0.69 5.42 14.52
CA ASP A 119 -0.51 6.24 15.71
C ASP A 119 0.69 5.75 16.55
N THR A 120 0.87 4.43 16.62
CA THR A 120 2.05 3.81 17.24
C THR A 120 3.32 4.15 16.49
N ALA A 121 3.31 4.06 15.16
CA ALA A 121 4.44 4.43 14.30
C ALA A 121 4.82 5.91 14.47
N TYR A 122 3.83 6.81 14.50
CA TYR A 122 4.08 8.24 14.72
C TYR A 122 4.75 8.50 16.07
N LYS A 123 4.30 7.86 17.16
CA LYS A 123 4.94 7.95 18.47
C LYS A 123 6.37 7.41 18.46
N ALA A 124 6.58 6.29 17.80
CA ALA A 124 7.91 5.67 17.67
C ALA A 124 8.87 6.57 16.86
N MET A 125 8.40 7.19 15.76
CA MET A 125 9.19 8.12 14.96
C MET A 125 9.55 9.41 15.73
N GLN A 126 8.61 9.97 16.49
CA GLN A 126 8.89 11.13 17.35
C GLN A 126 9.92 10.81 18.44
N ALA A 127 9.80 9.63 19.08
CA ALA A 127 10.75 9.18 20.07
C ALA A 127 12.13 8.97 19.44
N ARG A 128 12.21 8.37 18.24
CA ARG A 128 13.45 8.19 17.46
C ARG A 128 14.13 9.56 17.22
N GLU A 129 13.40 10.54 16.68
CA GLU A 129 13.93 11.87 16.40
C GLU A 129 14.44 12.58 17.67
N THR A 130 13.69 12.44 18.78
CA THR A 130 14.08 13.03 20.07
C THR A 130 15.35 12.40 20.63
N LEU A 131 15.42 11.06 20.61
CA LEU A 131 16.59 10.31 21.06
C LEU A 131 17.82 10.55 20.19
N GLU A 132 17.63 10.65 18.86
CA GLU A 132 18.71 10.96 17.93
C GLU A 132 19.36 12.32 18.22
N LYS A 133 18.56 13.36 18.51
CA LYS A 133 19.02 14.68 18.94
C LYS A 133 19.76 14.64 20.28
N GLN A 134 19.34 13.75 21.20
CA GLN A 134 19.95 13.63 22.53
C GLN A 134 21.24 12.82 22.52
N LEU A 135 21.27 11.72 21.75
CA LEU A 135 22.37 10.76 21.74
C LEU A 135 23.45 11.09 20.70
N GLY A 136 23.13 11.93 19.70
CA GLY A 136 24.02 12.20 18.55
C GLY A 136 24.28 11.00 17.64
N ARG A 137 23.48 9.93 17.80
CA ARG A 137 23.51 8.70 16.97
C ARG A 137 22.11 8.17 16.78
N GLU A 138 21.93 7.26 15.81
CA GLU A 138 20.66 6.55 15.62
C GLU A 138 20.33 5.70 16.87
N PRO A 139 19.12 5.84 17.44
CA PRO A 139 18.68 5.07 18.59
C PRO A 139 18.33 3.63 18.18
N THR A 140 18.56 2.68 19.07
CA THR A 140 18.15 1.30 18.91
C THR A 140 16.64 1.14 19.15
N VAL A 141 16.06 0.06 18.62
CA VAL A 141 14.62 -0.25 18.83
C VAL A 141 14.29 -0.38 20.33
N ASP A 142 15.22 -0.90 21.12
CA ASP A 142 15.05 -1.06 22.59
C ASP A 142 15.03 0.30 23.32
N GLU A 143 15.78 1.28 22.83
CA GLU A 143 15.76 2.65 23.37
C GLU A 143 14.45 3.35 23.03
N ILE A 144 13.96 3.19 21.79
CA ILE A 144 12.65 3.71 21.36
C ILE A 144 11.52 3.05 22.17
N ALA A 145 11.57 1.74 22.38
CA ALA A 145 10.59 1.00 23.15
C ALA A 145 10.52 1.50 24.59
N ARG A 146 11.67 1.73 25.22
CA ARG A 146 11.75 2.30 26.60
C ARG A 146 11.19 3.72 26.64
N GLN A 147 11.51 4.55 25.66
CA GLN A 147 11.05 5.95 25.61
C GLN A 147 9.53 6.05 25.38
N THR A 148 8.96 5.15 24.58
CA THR A 148 7.53 5.16 24.24
C THR A 148 6.67 4.35 25.22
N GLY A 149 7.28 3.46 26.04
CA GLY A 149 6.57 2.51 26.89
C GLY A 149 5.88 1.36 26.14
N LEU A 150 6.27 1.15 24.88
CA LEU A 150 5.71 0.11 24.01
C LEU A 150 6.61 -1.15 24.03
N ALA A 151 6.02 -2.33 23.70
CA ALA A 151 6.81 -3.52 23.54
C ALA A 151 7.67 -3.45 22.25
N ARG A 152 8.89 -4.03 22.32
CA ARG A 152 9.81 -4.06 21.16
C ARG A 152 9.18 -4.57 19.86
N PRO A 153 8.41 -5.68 19.83
CA PRO A 153 7.74 -6.14 18.62
C PRO A 153 6.74 -5.13 18.06
N GLU A 154 6.03 -4.40 18.92
CA GLU A 154 5.08 -3.36 18.50
C GLU A 154 5.78 -2.17 17.82
N VAL A 155 6.92 -1.74 18.38
CA VAL A 155 7.74 -0.68 17.78
C VAL A 155 8.29 -1.12 16.44
N THR A 156 8.81 -2.36 16.32
CA THR A 156 9.33 -2.89 15.06
C THR A 156 8.23 -2.96 14.00
N ALA A 157 7.10 -3.59 14.31
CA ALA A 157 5.97 -3.71 13.40
C ALA A 157 5.41 -2.33 12.97
N ALA A 158 5.38 -1.37 13.90
CA ALA A 158 4.92 -0.03 13.60
C ALA A 158 5.86 0.72 12.66
N LEU A 159 7.17 0.66 12.89
CA LEU A 159 8.16 1.32 12.02
C LEU A 159 8.20 0.68 10.63
N GLU A 160 8.11 -0.66 10.53
CA GLU A 160 8.05 -1.37 9.26
C GLU A 160 6.77 -1.06 8.46
N SER A 161 5.65 -0.81 9.14
CA SER A 161 4.35 -0.54 8.50
C SER A 161 4.25 0.80 7.76
N VAL A 162 5.13 1.75 8.05
CA VAL A 162 5.15 3.09 7.40
C VAL A 162 6.27 3.24 6.37
N VAL A 163 7.02 2.18 6.09
CA VAL A 163 8.01 2.18 5.01
C VAL A 163 7.26 2.23 3.67
N GLU A 164 7.62 3.19 2.83
CA GLU A 164 7.08 3.29 1.48
C GLU A 164 7.60 2.14 0.61
N PRO A 165 6.73 1.47 -0.16
CA PRO A 165 7.17 0.44 -1.10
C PRO A 165 8.00 1.06 -2.22
N LEU A 166 9.10 0.39 -2.57
CA LEU A 166 9.91 0.74 -3.72
C LEU A 166 9.25 0.24 -5.00
N SER A 167 9.38 0.99 -6.09
CA SER A 167 8.96 0.54 -7.41
C SER A 167 9.89 -0.59 -7.89
N LEU A 168 9.32 -1.67 -8.41
CA LEU A 168 10.11 -2.73 -9.06
C LEU A 168 10.80 -2.24 -10.34
N GLU A 169 10.26 -1.20 -10.96
CA GLU A 169 10.81 -0.54 -12.15
C GLU A 169 11.73 0.63 -11.80
N GLU A 170 12.09 0.81 -10.53
CA GLU A 170 13.06 1.83 -10.13
C GLU A 170 14.45 1.42 -10.63
N PRO A 171 15.14 2.27 -11.43
CA PRO A 171 16.47 1.96 -11.91
C PRO A 171 17.48 2.06 -10.76
N LEU A 172 18.17 0.97 -10.46
CA LEU A 172 19.26 0.92 -9.48
C LEU A 172 20.57 1.48 -10.05
N TYR A 173 20.76 1.33 -11.35
CA TYR A 173 21.98 1.76 -12.05
C TYR A 173 21.68 2.18 -13.48
N THR A 174 22.13 3.38 -13.87
CA THR A 174 21.93 3.98 -15.20
C THR A 174 23.25 4.53 -15.72
N ASP A 175 24.24 3.70 -16.00
CA ASP A 175 25.55 4.16 -16.49
C ASP A 175 25.74 3.73 -17.96
N GLY A 176 25.12 4.47 -18.89
CA GLY A 176 25.39 4.40 -20.32
C GLY A 176 25.08 3.10 -21.06
N GLY A 177 24.48 2.11 -20.40
CA GLY A 177 24.03 0.82 -20.95
C GLY A 177 22.56 0.54 -20.62
N ASP A 178 22.15 -0.72 -20.68
CA ASP A 178 20.81 -1.15 -20.25
C ASP A 178 20.64 -0.88 -18.75
N ALA A 179 19.54 -0.20 -18.39
CA ALA A 179 19.25 0.13 -17.02
C ALA A 179 18.97 -1.15 -16.22
N LEU A 180 19.57 -1.28 -15.04
CA LEU A 180 19.34 -2.39 -14.12
C LEU A 180 18.23 -1.96 -13.13
N TYR A 181 17.17 -2.73 -13.06
CA TYR A 181 15.99 -2.43 -12.23
C TYR A 181 15.99 -3.25 -10.94
N VAL A 182 15.21 -2.79 -9.93
CA VAL A 182 14.99 -3.55 -8.68
C VAL A 182 14.45 -4.96 -8.99
N MET A 183 13.58 -5.08 -9.99
CA MET A 183 13.00 -6.34 -10.44
C MET A 183 14.05 -7.37 -10.86
N ASP A 184 15.15 -6.93 -11.48
CA ASP A 184 16.20 -7.82 -11.97
C ASP A 184 17.04 -8.47 -10.84
N GLN A 185 16.97 -7.91 -9.63
CA GLN A 185 17.63 -8.46 -8.44
C GLN A 185 16.76 -9.46 -7.67
N ILE A 186 15.47 -9.57 -7.99
CA ILE A 186 14.56 -10.47 -7.29
C ILE A 186 14.62 -11.85 -7.93
N SER A 187 15.19 -12.81 -7.19
CA SER A 187 15.24 -14.20 -7.65
C SER A 187 13.85 -14.87 -7.61
N ASP A 188 13.49 -15.59 -8.67
CA ASP A 188 12.28 -16.42 -8.67
C ASP A 188 12.47 -17.65 -7.76
N GLN A 189 11.87 -17.60 -6.57
CA GLN A 189 11.94 -18.67 -5.58
C GLN A 189 11.17 -19.93 -5.99
N LYS A 190 10.19 -19.81 -6.92
CA LYS A 190 9.34 -20.92 -7.36
C LYS A 190 9.97 -21.73 -8.48
N ASN A 191 10.75 -21.09 -9.36
CA ASN A 191 11.39 -21.72 -10.51
C ASN A 191 12.91 -21.84 -10.33
N LYS A 192 13.37 -22.24 -9.13
CA LYS A 192 14.78 -22.52 -8.90
C LYS A 192 15.23 -23.64 -9.84
N GLU A 193 16.44 -23.53 -10.35
CA GLU A 193 17.08 -24.55 -11.21
C GLU A 193 17.04 -25.94 -10.56
N ASP A 194 17.17 -26.01 -9.24
CA ASP A 194 17.08 -27.24 -8.46
C ASP A 194 15.73 -27.95 -8.64
N HIS A 195 14.61 -27.22 -8.62
CA HIS A 195 13.27 -27.79 -8.83
C HIS A 195 13.05 -28.30 -10.26
N TRP A 196 13.64 -27.62 -11.24
CA TRP A 196 13.57 -28.08 -12.62
C TRP A 196 14.37 -29.37 -12.80
N LEU A 197 15.59 -29.42 -12.24
CA LEU A 197 16.46 -30.60 -12.27
C LEU A 197 15.84 -31.78 -11.52
N GLU A 198 15.24 -31.54 -10.33
CA GLU A 198 14.50 -32.55 -9.59
C GLU A 198 13.32 -33.11 -10.39
N ASN A 199 12.53 -32.25 -11.04
CA ASN A 199 11.42 -32.66 -11.88
C ASN A 199 11.87 -33.47 -13.10
N LEU A 200 12.98 -33.08 -13.73
CA LEU A 200 13.55 -33.84 -14.85
C LEU A 200 14.02 -35.22 -14.40
N SER A 201 14.79 -35.27 -13.30
CA SER A 201 15.28 -36.51 -12.71
C SER A 201 14.12 -37.46 -12.30
N LEU A 202 13.05 -36.86 -11.73
CA LEU A 202 11.85 -37.64 -11.38
C LEU A 202 11.16 -38.21 -12.62
N ARG A 203 11.04 -37.45 -13.70
CA ARG A 203 10.49 -37.94 -14.99
C ARG A 203 11.32 -39.07 -15.57
N GLU A 204 12.64 -38.98 -15.53
CA GLU A 204 13.53 -40.04 -16.00
C GLU A 204 13.42 -41.28 -15.12
N ALA A 205 13.34 -41.14 -13.79
CA ALA A 205 13.10 -42.26 -12.87
C ALA A 205 11.76 -42.96 -13.17
N MET A 206 10.69 -42.21 -13.47
CA MET A 206 9.40 -42.73 -13.87
C MET A 206 9.47 -43.52 -15.19
N ASN A 207 10.29 -43.07 -16.14
CA ASN A 207 10.46 -43.75 -17.44
C ASN A 207 11.25 -45.08 -17.33
N ARG A 208 11.96 -45.30 -16.21
CA ARG A 208 12.65 -46.56 -15.90
C ARG A 208 11.73 -47.65 -15.34
N LEU A 209 10.52 -47.28 -14.91
CA LEU A 209 9.52 -48.20 -14.40
C LEU A 209 8.86 -48.97 -15.56
N ASN A 210 8.43 -50.22 -15.29
CA ASN A 210 7.58 -50.89 -16.23
C ASN A 210 6.18 -50.25 -16.31
N GLN A 211 5.42 -50.49 -17.38
CA GLN A 211 4.13 -49.83 -17.58
C GLN A 211 3.13 -50.06 -16.43
N ARG A 212 3.15 -51.21 -15.81
CA ARG A 212 2.29 -51.52 -14.67
C ARG A 212 2.66 -50.75 -13.42
N GLU A 213 3.94 -50.68 -13.11
CA GLU A 213 4.46 -49.92 -11.99
C GLU A 213 4.22 -48.42 -12.17
N LYS A 214 4.48 -47.93 -13.38
CA LYS A 214 4.24 -46.53 -13.73
C LYS A 214 2.76 -46.14 -13.55
N HIS A 215 1.84 -46.96 -14.03
CA HIS A 215 0.41 -46.72 -13.91
C HIS A 215 -0.06 -46.75 -12.44
N ILE A 216 0.47 -47.65 -11.60
CA ILE A 216 0.19 -47.69 -10.17
C ILE A 216 0.68 -46.38 -9.49
N ILE A 217 1.89 -45.92 -9.81
CA ILE A 217 2.43 -44.69 -9.25
C ILE A 217 1.62 -43.44 -9.68
N GLU A 218 1.20 -43.41 -10.96
CA GLU A 218 0.36 -42.31 -11.48
C GLU A 218 -0.98 -42.23 -10.72
N MET A 219 -1.72 -43.34 -10.59
CA MET A 219 -2.99 -43.38 -9.88
C MET A 219 -2.84 -43.05 -8.40
N ARG A 220 -1.76 -43.51 -7.76
CA ARG A 220 -1.53 -43.31 -6.31
C ARG A 220 -1.14 -41.86 -5.97
N PHE A 221 -0.19 -41.29 -6.72
CA PHE A 221 0.46 -40.01 -6.36
C PHE A 221 -0.02 -38.81 -7.17
N TYR A 222 -0.50 -39.01 -8.40
CA TYR A 222 -1.04 -37.90 -9.21
C TYR A 222 -2.56 -37.83 -9.17
N GLU A 223 -3.27 -38.97 -9.10
CA GLU A 223 -4.73 -39.00 -9.02
C GLU A 223 -5.24 -39.12 -7.57
N GLY A 224 -4.38 -39.37 -6.59
CA GLY A 224 -4.72 -39.44 -5.16
C GLY A 224 -5.54 -40.68 -4.75
N ARG A 225 -5.57 -41.73 -5.54
CA ARG A 225 -6.35 -42.96 -5.27
C ARG A 225 -5.75 -43.78 -4.15
N THR A 226 -6.60 -44.50 -3.43
CA THR A 226 -6.20 -45.47 -2.40
C THR A 226 -5.67 -46.75 -3.04
N GLN A 227 -4.88 -47.56 -2.30
CA GLN A 227 -4.40 -48.85 -2.80
C GLN A 227 -5.54 -49.82 -3.12
N MET A 228 -6.70 -49.74 -2.45
CA MET A 228 -7.88 -50.55 -2.72
C MET A 228 -8.53 -50.18 -4.07
N GLU A 229 -8.74 -48.88 -4.30
CA GLU A 229 -9.30 -48.40 -5.58
C GLU A 229 -8.42 -48.78 -6.77
N VAL A 230 -7.09 -48.66 -6.61
CA VAL A 230 -6.12 -49.09 -7.63
C VAL A 230 -6.18 -50.61 -7.85
N ALA A 231 -6.34 -51.39 -6.78
CA ALA A 231 -6.47 -52.85 -6.86
C ALA A 231 -7.71 -53.27 -7.63
N ASP A 232 -8.84 -52.63 -7.37
CA ASP A 232 -10.11 -52.88 -8.05
C ASP A 232 -10.05 -52.51 -9.54
N GLU A 233 -9.41 -51.41 -9.90
CA GLU A 233 -9.29 -50.94 -11.28
C GLU A 233 -8.35 -51.80 -12.14
N ILE A 234 -7.21 -52.21 -11.56
CA ILE A 234 -6.22 -53.05 -12.29
C ILE A 234 -6.57 -54.54 -12.23
N GLY A 235 -7.52 -54.94 -11.37
CA GLY A 235 -7.95 -56.32 -11.22
C GLY A 235 -6.94 -57.21 -10.48
N ILE A 236 -6.23 -56.69 -9.45
CA ILE A 236 -5.26 -57.39 -8.63
C ILE A 236 -5.54 -57.19 -7.13
N SER A 237 -4.92 -57.97 -6.28
CA SER A 237 -5.11 -57.78 -4.82
C SER A 237 -4.40 -56.53 -4.30
N GLN A 238 -4.97 -55.90 -3.26
CA GLN A 238 -4.35 -54.74 -2.58
C GLN A 238 -2.92 -55.07 -2.10
N ALA A 239 -2.66 -56.28 -1.65
CA ALA A 239 -1.32 -56.70 -1.24
C ALA A 239 -0.31 -56.70 -2.42
N GLN A 240 -0.77 -57.03 -3.64
CA GLN A 240 0.05 -56.96 -4.85
C GLN A 240 0.32 -55.49 -5.25
N VAL A 241 -0.69 -54.61 -5.17
CA VAL A 241 -0.50 -53.15 -5.41
C VAL A 241 0.55 -52.62 -4.43
N SER A 242 0.45 -52.92 -3.15
CA SER A 242 1.42 -52.47 -2.14
C SER A 242 2.85 -52.95 -2.41
N ARG A 243 3.02 -54.17 -2.87
CA ARG A 243 4.36 -54.71 -3.26
C ARG A 243 4.91 -54.03 -4.51
N LEU A 244 4.09 -53.83 -5.54
CA LEU A 244 4.49 -53.15 -6.78
C LEU A 244 4.83 -51.69 -6.52
N GLU A 245 4.03 -50.97 -5.74
CA GLU A 245 4.30 -49.58 -5.29
C GLU A 245 5.66 -49.50 -4.57
N LYS A 246 5.92 -50.38 -3.59
CA LYS A 246 7.22 -50.41 -2.89
C LYS A 246 8.39 -50.68 -3.80
N ASN A 247 8.24 -51.61 -4.76
CA ASN A 247 9.29 -51.91 -5.72
C ASN A 247 9.55 -50.72 -6.65
N ALA A 248 8.51 -50.11 -7.16
CA ALA A 248 8.60 -48.94 -8.02
C ALA A 248 9.33 -47.80 -7.32
N LEU A 249 8.91 -47.46 -6.10
CA LEU A 249 9.56 -46.42 -5.28
C LEU A 249 11.03 -46.72 -4.96
N LYS A 250 11.36 -48.00 -4.72
CA LYS A 250 12.74 -48.45 -4.51
C LYS A 250 13.60 -48.30 -5.77
N THR A 251 13.05 -48.64 -6.95
CA THR A 251 13.73 -48.45 -8.23
C THR A 251 13.99 -46.97 -8.51
N MET A 252 12.98 -46.14 -8.35
CA MET A 252 13.12 -44.66 -8.50
C MET A 252 14.15 -44.08 -7.53
N LYS A 253 14.08 -44.49 -6.25
CA LYS A 253 15.04 -44.02 -5.22
C LYS A 253 16.48 -44.38 -5.55
N ASN A 254 16.71 -45.59 -6.05
CA ASN A 254 18.06 -46.03 -6.44
C ASN A 254 18.58 -45.21 -7.61
N TYR A 255 17.74 -44.89 -8.58
CA TYR A 255 18.10 -44.07 -9.74
C TYR A 255 18.44 -42.63 -9.33
N LEU A 256 17.64 -42.03 -8.42
CA LEU A 256 17.85 -40.64 -7.96
C LEU A 256 19.07 -40.49 -7.03
N ARG A 257 19.68 -41.60 -6.60
CA ARG A 257 20.89 -41.59 -5.74
C ARG A 257 22.18 -41.92 -6.49
N SER A 258 22.05 -42.46 -7.70
CA SER A 258 23.19 -42.74 -8.58
C SER A 258 23.57 -41.50 -9.39
#